data_e4b8b0774dc04fef5770f01adb25d030
#
_entry.id   e4b8b0774dc04fef5770f01adb25d030
#
_cell.length_a   1.000
_cell.length_b   1.000
_cell.length_c   1.000
_cell.angle_alpha   90.00
_cell.angle_beta   90.00
_cell.angle_gamma   90.00
#
_symmetry.space_group_name_H-M   'P 1'
#
loop_
_entity.id
_entity.type
_entity.pdbx_description
1 polymer ?
#
loop_
_entity_poly.entity_id
_entity_poly.type
_entity_poly.pdbx_seq_one_letter_code
_entity_poly.pdbx_strand_id
1 'polypeptide(L)'
;VLRRQRQMCIRDRACIAQDAVDADGNPNGLGGNVGYDGSRTTTRGVVDGCFGDRDSNGIIVEELNSLFVNFNFETETASGMPVRAQLGIRYEEEDRASTATTVVPTNTAWSLGAFMYGNKVGVVTAPVDYTGEGSSDYILPNFNMTIEPAENKVVRFSASKTIARPSLEQMDSTVSVGVFDPRYPLTIGTGNPNLQPYESTNFDIAYEHYYAEGSYFAVNYFVKQIEDYHGAGLTSGPFNGVRDVTAGPRGALIVPENDDALCQWTASQGYWACGWSNAYDWAWLVNTGFTFGCNGSTDCIPDAGNGNAVFLGNSDDPFYIFNLAQPINRYSGDLDGFEVAIQHLFENNFGVVANATFVGGDTDADRAALGEQFALPGFGDAANLSVFYEDEKVSVRLLYNLKGETYAGMDQYNPLYVVERAQVDFNAYYNLDENTQVFFEAINITDSEVELYSRYEEMTFLYQDHGPIYKAGFRVKF
;
A
#
# COMPACT_ATOMS: atom_id res chain seq x y z
N VAL A 1 -10.36 26.06 16.65
CA VAL A 1 -10.55 25.24 15.43
C VAL A 1 -9.30 25.36 14.58
N LEU A 2 -8.65 24.22 14.32
CA LEU A 2 -7.50 24.16 13.39
C LEU A 2 -7.99 23.55 12.09
N ARG A 3 -7.80 24.26 10.99
CA ARG A 3 -8.03 23.76 9.63
C ARG A 3 -6.67 23.49 8.97
N ARG A 4 -6.45 22.25 8.51
CA ARG A 4 -5.29 21.89 7.70
C ARG A 4 -5.76 21.41 6.35
N GLN A 5 -5.09 21.83 5.32
CA GLN A 5 -5.28 21.34 3.96
C GLN A 5 -3.96 20.73 3.49
N ARG A 6 -4.00 19.51 3.00
CA ARG A 6 -2.89 18.85 2.32
C ARG A 6 -3.25 18.71 0.85
N GLN A 7 -2.32 19.05 0.01
CA GLN A 7 -2.40 18.80 -1.42
C GLN A 7 -1.11 18.11 -1.85
N MET A 8 -1.24 16.98 -2.50
CA MET A 8 -0.11 16.23 -3.04
C MET A 8 -0.37 15.87 -4.49
N CYS A 9 0.62 16.15 -5.33
CA CYS A 9 0.67 15.67 -6.71
C CYS A 9 1.57 14.44 -6.73
N ILE A 10 1.02 13.28 -7.06
CA ILE A 10 1.77 12.05 -7.19
C ILE A 10 2.40 12.03 -8.58
N ARG A 11 3.73 12.05 -8.63
CA ARG A 11 4.51 11.84 -9.85
C ARG A 11 5.14 10.46 -9.82
N ASP A 12 4.99 9.72 -10.89
CA ASP A 12 5.66 8.44 -11.05
C ASP A 12 7.19 8.63 -11.05
N ARG A 13 7.87 7.98 -10.09
CA ARG A 13 9.33 8.05 -9.93
C ARG A 13 10.10 7.30 -11.01
N ALA A 14 9.45 6.37 -11.70
CA ALA A 14 10.09 5.58 -12.77
C ALA A 14 10.57 6.43 -13.95
N CYS A 15 10.06 7.65 -14.04
CA CYS A 15 10.36 8.56 -15.13
C CYS A 15 11.63 9.39 -14.97
N ILE A 16 12.19 9.46 -13.75
CA ILE A 16 13.37 10.31 -13.46
C ILE A 16 14.67 9.74 -14.09
N ALA A 17 14.70 8.43 -14.35
CA ALA A 17 15.90 7.77 -14.90
C ALA A 17 16.00 7.78 -16.43
N GLN A 18 15.05 8.37 -17.13
CA GLN A 18 14.97 8.31 -18.59
C GLN A 18 15.40 9.58 -19.34
N ASP A 19 15.92 10.57 -18.63
CA ASP A 19 16.45 11.81 -19.26
C ASP A 19 17.79 11.61 -20.01
N ALA A 20 18.33 10.40 -20.02
CA ALA A 20 19.54 10.10 -20.77
C ALA A 20 19.20 9.69 -22.22
N VAL A 21 19.23 10.63 -23.09
CA VAL A 21 19.21 10.40 -24.54
C VAL A 21 20.65 10.21 -25.05
N ASP A 22 20.82 9.39 -26.08
CA ASP A 22 22.08 9.27 -26.80
C ASP A 22 22.39 10.54 -27.63
N ALA A 23 23.56 10.58 -28.26
CA ALA A 23 23.99 11.74 -29.04
C ALA A 23 23.09 12.03 -30.27
N ASP A 24 22.25 11.09 -30.67
CA ASP A 24 21.29 11.21 -31.77
C ASP A 24 19.87 11.55 -31.29
N GLY A 25 19.71 11.79 -29.98
CA GLY A 25 18.43 12.15 -29.39
C GLY A 25 17.52 10.95 -29.08
N ASN A 26 18.03 9.72 -29.15
CA ASN A 26 17.26 8.54 -28.80
C ASN A 26 17.42 8.20 -27.30
N PRO A 27 16.37 7.73 -26.63
CA PRO A 27 16.49 7.28 -25.24
C PRO A 27 17.49 6.13 -25.13
N ASN A 28 18.47 6.28 -24.25
CA ASN A 28 19.46 5.24 -23.98
C ASN A 28 18.78 3.98 -23.47
N GLY A 29 18.49 3.06 -24.34
CA GLY A 29 18.27 1.62 -24.17
C GLY A 29 17.68 1.01 -22.89
N LEU A 30 17.38 1.78 -21.91
CA LEU A 30 16.80 1.34 -20.65
C LEU A 30 15.28 1.49 -20.72
N GLY A 31 14.60 0.51 -21.27
CA GLY A 31 13.15 0.41 -21.25
C GLY A 31 12.43 0.44 -22.58
N GLY A 32 13.08 0.06 -23.65
CA GLY A 32 12.37 -0.21 -24.91
C GLY A 32 11.48 -1.43 -24.75
N ASN A 33 10.17 -1.25 -24.54
CA ASN A 33 9.21 -2.32 -24.75
C ASN A 33 9.30 -2.73 -26.23
N VAL A 34 9.87 -3.90 -26.47
CA VAL A 34 9.80 -4.55 -27.78
C VAL A 34 8.39 -5.14 -27.86
N GLY A 35 7.59 -4.68 -28.79
CA GLY A 35 6.29 -5.31 -29.05
C GLY A 35 6.48 -6.79 -29.37
N TYR A 36 5.45 -7.57 -29.09
CA TYR A 36 5.45 -9.02 -29.30
C TYR A 36 5.71 -9.44 -30.75
N ASP A 37 5.59 -8.54 -31.71
CA ASP A 37 5.86 -8.70 -33.15
C ASP A 37 7.28 -8.29 -33.53
N GLY A 38 8.12 -7.91 -32.55
CA GLY A 38 9.47 -7.41 -32.84
C GLY A 38 9.50 -5.98 -33.39
N SER A 39 8.35 -5.34 -33.58
CA SER A 39 8.29 -3.92 -33.89
C SER A 39 8.52 -3.13 -32.59
N ARG A 40 9.32 -2.08 -32.69
CA ARG A 40 9.38 -1.06 -31.64
C ARG A 40 8.03 -0.33 -31.62
N THR A 41 7.04 -0.95 -31.00
CA THR A 41 5.81 -0.23 -30.70
C THR A 41 6.14 0.82 -29.67
N THR A 42 6.36 2.00 -30.17
CA THR A 42 6.27 3.21 -29.40
C THR A 42 7.06 3.18 -28.09
N THR A 43 8.39 3.05 -28.23
CA THR A 43 9.28 3.69 -27.24
C THR A 43 8.74 5.07 -26.87
N ARG A 44 8.06 5.69 -27.78
CA ARG A 44 7.36 6.95 -27.61
C ARG A 44 6.19 6.87 -26.64
N GLY A 45 5.41 5.80 -26.62
CA GLY A 45 4.32 5.63 -25.67
C GLY A 45 4.83 5.47 -24.22
N VAL A 46 5.93 4.75 -24.03
CA VAL A 46 6.57 4.65 -22.70
C VAL A 46 7.24 5.97 -22.34
N VAL A 47 7.88 6.64 -23.29
CA VAL A 47 8.49 7.95 -23.09
C VAL A 47 7.40 9.01 -22.92
N ASP A 48 6.36 8.98 -23.73
CA ASP A 48 5.21 9.86 -23.59
C ASP A 48 4.48 9.60 -22.26
N GLY A 49 4.38 8.35 -21.84
CA GLY A 49 3.92 7.97 -20.50
C GLY A 49 4.83 8.48 -19.38
N CYS A 50 6.13 8.72 -19.67
CA CYS A 50 7.05 9.29 -18.71
C CYS A 50 7.16 10.81 -18.77
N PHE A 51 7.08 11.42 -19.93
CA PHE A 51 7.38 12.84 -20.11
C PHE A 51 6.23 13.68 -20.65
N GLY A 52 5.35 13.05 -21.36
CA GLY A 52 4.25 13.73 -21.97
C GLY A 52 3.08 13.80 -21.02
N ASP A 53 2.06 13.76 -21.64
CA ASP A 53 0.79 13.52 -21.03
C ASP A 53 0.78 12.10 -20.54
N ARG A 54 1.17 11.94 -19.32
CA ARG A 54 0.90 10.70 -18.67
C ARG A 54 -0.58 10.59 -18.58
N ASP A 55 -1.01 9.45 -19.02
CA ASP A 55 -2.41 9.06 -18.94
C ASP A 55 -2.88 8.91 -17.47
N SER A 56 -2.01 9.25 -16.51
CA SER A 56 -2.34 9.27 -15.09
C SER A 56 -1.59 10.37 -14.31
N ASN A 57 -2.32 11.35 -13.83
CA ASN A 57 -1.87 12.33 -12.86
C ASN A 57 -2.87 12.34 -11.71
N GLY A 58 -2.40 12.08 -10.48
CA GLY A 58 -3.24 12.10 -9.30
C GLY A 58 -3.06 13.37 -8.47
N ILE A 59 -4.16 13.96 -8.03
CA ILE A 59 -4.21 15.05 -7.06
C ILE A 59 -5.12 14.62 -5.92
N ILE A 60 -4.58 14.58 -4.70
CA ILE A 60 -5.35 14.29 -3.50
C ILE A 60 -5.44 15.56 -2.66
N VAL A 61 -6.64 15.93 -2.30
CA VAL A 61 -6.95 17.06 -1.42
C VAL A 61 -7.58 16.51 -0.16
N GLU A 62 -7.00 16.84 0.99
CA GLU A 62 -7.54 16.51 2.32
C GLU A 62 -7.86 17.81 3.05
N GLU A 63 -9.10 17.96 3.52
CA GLU A 63 -9.54 19.03 4.41
C GLU A 63 -9.81 18.46 5.80
N LEU A 64 -9.04 18.91 6.79
CA LEU A 64 -9.16 18.48 8.16
C LEU A 64 -9.67 19.62 9.05
N ASN A 65 -10.78 19.39 9.72
CA ASN A 65 -11.30 20.24 10.78
C ASN A 65 -11.15 19.52 12.13
N SER A 66 -10.65 20.20 13.15
CA SER A 66 -10.54 19.60 14.47
C SER A 66 -10.85 20.59 15.60
N LEU A 67 -11.50 20.05 16.62
CA LEU A 67 -11.77 20.73 17.88
C LEU A 67 -11.27 19.86 19.02
N PHE A 68 -10.58 20.44 20.01
CA PHE A 68 -10.13 19.68 21.17
C PHE A 68 -10.27 20.49 22.46
N VAL A 69 -10.43 19.76 23.57
CA VAL A 69 -10.45 20.29 24.93
C VAL A 69 -9.57 19.39 25.79
N ASN A 70 -8.71 20.00 26.61
CA ASN A 70 -7.87 19.31 27.57
C ASN A 70 -8.08 19.91 28.96
N PHE A 71 -8.19 19.04 29.97
CA PHE A 71 -8.21 19.37 31.38
C PHE A 71 -6.96 18.78 32.02
N ASN A 72 -6.22 19.60 32.76
CA ASN A 72 -5.06 19.18 33.54
C ASN A 72 -5.35 19.36 34.99
N PHE A 73 -5.10 18.34 35.81
CA PHE A 73 -5.29 18.31 37.22
C PHE A 73 -3.99 18.00 37.93
N GLU A 74 -3.66 18.78 38.93
CA GLU A 74 -2.52 18.53 39.81
C GLU A 74 -3.03 18.56 41.24
N THR A 75 -2.74 17.54 42.00
CA THR A 75 -3.17 17.41 43.39
C THR A 75 -2.17 16.52 44.15
N GLU A 76 -2.34 16.47 45.47
CA GLU A 76 -1.67 15.52 46.34
C GLU A 76 -2.69 14.64 47.01
N THR A 77 -2.36 13.37 47.21
CA THR A 77 -3.17 12.46 48.01
C THR A 77 -3.12 12.86 49.49
N ALA A 78 -3.99 12.28 50.31
CA ALA A 78 -3.98 12.50 51.77
C ALA A 78 -2.65 12.08 52.43
N SER A 79 -1.84 11.25 51.77
CA SER A 79 -0.49 10.84 52.19
C SER A 79 0.63 11.72 51.62
N GLY A 80 0.28 12.81 50.93
CA GLY A 80 1.26 13.73 50.30
C GLY A 80 1.88 13.24 48.99
N MET A 81 1.32 12.22 48.36
CA MET A 81 1.82 11.75 47.05
C MET A 81 1.35 12.68 45.93
N PRO A 82 2.23 13.21 45.09
CA PRO A 82 1.86 13.98 43.91
C PRO A 82 1.09 13.14 42.91
N VAL A 83 -0.03 13.69 42.43
CA VAL A 83 -0.85 13.09 41.36
C VAL A 83 -1.10 14.14 40.28
N ARG A 84 -0.76 13.81 39.06
CA ARG A 84 -1.05 14.61 37.86
C ARG A 84 -1.95 13.80 36.96
N ALA A 85 -3.05 14.39 36.52
CA ALA A 85 -3.94 13.76 35.55
C ALA A 85 -4.28 14.71 34.40
N GLN A 86 -4.40 14.17 33.23
CA GLN A 86 -4.85 14.86 32.04
C GLN A 86 -6.01 14.10 31.42
N LEU A 87 -7.10 14.81 31.15
CA LEU A 87 -8.25 14.30 30.41
C LEU A 87 -8.45 15.16 29.18
N GLY A 88 -8.41 14.56 28.00
CA GLY A 88 -8.61 15.22 26.73
C GLY A 88 -9.67 14.55 25.89
N ILE A 89 -10.30 15.33 25.06
CA ILE A 89 -11.18 14.85 24.00
C ILE A 89 -10.94 15.69 22.76
N ARG A 90 -10.81 15.04 21.62
CA ARG A 90 -10.64 15.66 20.31
C ARG A 90 -11.67 15.11 19.35
N TYR A 91 -12.34 16.00 18.64
CA TYR A 91 -13.16 15.69 17.48
C TYR A 91 -12.40 16.05 16.23
N GLU A 92 -12.36 15.16 15.26
CA GLU A 92 -11.81 15.39 13.94
C GLU A 92 -12.85 15.04 12.89
N GLU A 93 -12.94 15.88 11.86
CA GLU A 93 -13.72 15.67 10.64
C GLU A 93 -12.80 15.89 9.46
N GLU A 94 -12.79 14.97 8.54
CA GLU A 94 -11.91 14.98 7.38
C GLU A 94 -12.69 14.66 6.11
N ASP A 95 -12.59 15.56 5.13
CA ASP A 95 -13.07 15.35 3.77
C ASP A 95 -11.90 15.14 2.84
N ARG A 96 -12.03 14.17 1.93
CA ARG A 96 -10.99 13.78 0.98
C ARG A 96 -11.56 13.73 -0.42
N ALA A 97 -10.78 14.24 -1.38
CA ALA A 97 -11.07 14.11 -2.81
C ALA A 97 -9.78 13.71 -3.52
N SER A 98 -9.85 12.62 -4.27
CA SER A 98 -8.75 12.17 -5.13
C SER A 98 -9.22 12.27 -6.58
N THR A 99 -8.54 13.08 -7.37
CA THR A 99 -8.81 13.24 -8.81
C THR A 99 -7.60 12.78 -9.59
N ALA A 100 -7.80 11.86 -10.51
CA ALA A 100 -6.76 11.37 -11.41
C ALA A 100 -7.22 11.49 -12.87
N THR A 101 -6.37 12.03 -13.73
CA THR A 101 -6.51 11.85 -15.17
C THR A 101 -5.97 10.45 -15.49
N THR A 102 -6.84 9.54 -15.86
CA THR A 102 -6.52 8.12 -15.98
C THR A 102 -7.32 7.46 -17.11
N VAL A 103 -6.80 6.36 -17.62
CA VAL A 103 -7.50 5.60 -18.66
C VAL A 103 -8.50 4.66 -18.00
N VAL A 104 -9.78 4.88 -18.26
CA VAL A 104 -10.86 4.08 -17.70
C VAL A 104 -11.65 3.35 -18.78
N PRO A 105 -12.31 2.23 -18.43
CA PRO A 105 -13.32 1.63 -19.29
C PRO A 105 -14.50 2.60 -19.49
N THR A 106 -14.85 2.83 -20.74
CA THR A 106 -15.96 3.70 -21.11
C THR A 106 -17.11 2.93 -21.75
N ASN A 107 -16.79 1.79 -22.36
CA ASN A 107 -17.80 0.93 -22.97
C ASN A 107 -17.27 -0.50 -23.14
N THR A 108 -18.16 -1.46 -23.43
CA THR A 108 -17.75 -2.74 -24.00
C THR A 108 -17.92 -2.71 -25.52
N ALA A 109 -17.06 -3.45 -26.19
CA ALA A 109 -17.09 -3.60 -27.63
C ALA A 109 -17.04 -5.09 -27.98
N TRP A 110 -17.96 -5.53 -28.81
CA TRP A 110 -17.92 -6.86 -29.38
C TRP A 110 -17.50 -6.77 -30.85
N SER A 111 -16.51 -7.58 -31.25
CA SER A 111 -15.97 -7.60 -32.59
C SER A 111 -16.04 -8.99 -33.21
N LEU A 112 -16.50 -9.06 -34.46
CA LEU A 112 -16.55 -10.27 -35.27
C LEU A 112 -15.17 -10.82 -35.71
N GLY A 113 -14.09 -10.05 -35.54
CA GLY A 113 -12.80 -10.30 -36.22
C GLY A 113 -11.81 -11.23 -35.53
N ALA A 114 -12.11 -11.87 -34.42
CA ALA A 114 -11.13 -12.66 -33.68
C ALA A 114 -11.32 -14.17 -33.86
N PHE A 115 -10.79 -14.68 -34.91
CA PHE A 115 -11.01 -16.00 -35.48
C PHE A 115 -10.49 -17.22 -34.72
N MET A 116 -9.79 -17.07 -33.62
CA MET A 116 -9.18 -18.27 -33.02
C MET A 116 -9.73 -18.72 -31.66
N TYR A 117 -10.46 -17.89 -30.95
CA TYR A 117 -10.84 -18.22 -29.56
C TYR A 117 -12.23 -17.71 -29.12
N GLY A 118 -13.21 -17.75 -29.99
CA GLY A 118 -14.57 -17.33 -29.63
C GLY A 118 -14.75 -15.81 -29.62
N ASN A 119 -15.98 -15.37 -29.49
CA ASN A 119 -16.39 -13.98 -29.50
C ASN A 119 -15.62 -13.16 -28.45
N LYS A 120 -14.87 -12.15 -28.87
CA LYS A 120 -14.16 -11.28 -27.94
C LYS A 120 -15.01 -10.05 -27.61
N VAL A 121 -15.39 -9.96 -26.34
CA VAL A 121 -15.81 -8.68 -25.80
C VAL A 121 -14.55 -7.95 -25.39
N GLY A 122 -14.26 -6.85 -26.04
CA GLY A 122 -13.21 -5.91 -25.64
C GLY A 122 -13.80 -4.82 -24.77
N VAL A 123 -12.96 -4.14 -24.05
CA VAL A 123 -13.34 -2.92 -23.33
C VAL A 123 -12.72 -1.73 -24.04
N VAL A 124 -13.57 -0.76 -24.38
CA VAL A 124 -13.13 0.53 -24.91
C VAL A 124 -12.69 1.37 -23.74
N THR A 125 -11.49 1.91 -23.81
CA THR A 125 -10.93 2.79 -22.78
C THR A 125 -10.71 4.20 -23.34
N ALA A 126 -10.80 5.19 -22.47
CA ALA A 126 -10.46 6.56 -22.80
C ALA A 126 -9.84 7.26 -21.57
N PRO A 127 -8.95 8.23 -21.78
CA PRO A 127 -8.49 9.10 -20.71
C PRO A 127 -9.65 9.99 -20.24
N VAL A 128 -9.88 10.02 -18.94
CA VAL A 128 -10.88 10.85 -18.29
C VAL A 128 -10.35 11.35 -16.94
N ASP A 129 -10.93 12.45 -16.46
CA ASP A 129 -10.72 12.85 -15.07
C ASP A 129 -11.69 12.05 -14.19
N TYR A 130 -11.13 11.14 -13.42
CA TYR A 130 -11.87 10.30 -12.49
C TYR A 130 -11.66 10.82 -11.07
N THR A 131 -12.76 11.12 -10.37
CA THR A 131 -12.73 11.63 -9.00
C THR A 131 -13.41 10.66 -8.06
N GLY A 132 -12.68 10.23 -7.03
CA GLY A 132 -13.21 9.54 -5.88
C GLY A 132 -13.25 10.47 -4.67
N GLU A 133 -14.27 10.34 -3.83
CA GLU A 133 -14.46 11.15 -2.63
C GLU A 133 -14.62 10.24 -1.41
N GLY A 134 -14.26 10.75 -0.24
CA GLY A 134 -14.44 10.08 1.02
C GLY A 134 -14.45 11.05 2.17
N SER A 135 -15.07 10.64 3.28
CA SER A 135 -15.11 11.43 4.51
C SER A 135 -15.01 10.53 5.72
N SER A 136 -14.56 11.09 6.83
CA SER A 136 -14.49 10.39 8.10
C SER A 136 -14.58 11.38 9.26
N ASP A 137 -15.18 10.95 10.36
CA ASP A 137 -15.22 11.72 11.59
C ASP A 137 -14.91 10.84 12.81
N TYR A 138 -14.19 11.41 13.80
CA TYR A 138 -13.69 10.67 14.96
C TYR A 138 -13.79 11.47 16.24
N ILE A 139 -14.10 10.76 17.30
CA ILE A 139 -13.97 11.26 18.67
C ILE A 139 -12.82 10.50 19.33
N LEU A 140 -11.77 11.22 19.71
CA LEU A 140 -10.51 10.69 20.21
C LEU A 140 -10.32 11.13 21.68
N PRO A 141 -10.82 10.35 22.65
CA PRO A 141 -10.57 10.59 24.06
C PRO A 141 -9.13 10.19 24.42
N ASN A 142 -8.55 10.87 25.38
CA ASN A 142 -7.32 10.48 26.03
C ASN A 142 -7.37 10.75 27.52
N PHE A 143 -6.79 9.86 28.29
CA PHE A 143 -6.59 9.99 29.71
C PHE A 143 -5.18 9.57 30.06
N ASN A 144 -4.47 10.41 30.81
CA ASN A 144 -3.15 10.12 31.34
C ASN A 144 -3.12 10.45 32.82
N MET A 145 -2.54 9.58 33.63
CA MET A 145 -2.36 9.79 35.05
C MET A 145 -0.93 9.40 35.45
N THR A 146 -0.32 10.26 36.23
CA THR A 146 1.02 10.02 36.81
C THR A 146 0.91 10.15 38.33
N ILE A 147 1.39 9.16 39.06
CA ILE A 147 1.43 9.13 40.50
C ILE A 147 2.90 8.93 40.92
N GLU A 148 3.37 9.68 41.90
CA GLU A 148 4.68 9.53 42.51
C GLU A 148 4.52 8.93 43.92
N PRO A 149 4.47 7.58 44.05
CA PRO A 149 4.18 6.91 45.31
C PRO A 149 5.30 7.04 46.35
N ALA A 150 6.51 7.35 45.89
CA ALA A 150 7.66 7.66 46.74
C ALA A 150 8.66 8.49 45.92
N GLU A 151 9.64 9.07 46.57
CA GLU A 151 10.74 9.76 45.95
C GLU A 151 11.40 8.83 44.90
N ASN A 152 11.62 9.36 43.71
CA ASN A 152 12.25 8.63 42.58
C ASN A 152 11.46 7.42 42.04
N LYS A 153 10.16 7.29 42.34
CA LYS A 153 9.29 6.25 41.77
C LYS A 153 8.09 6.88 41.10
N VAL A 154 7.81 6.43 39.90
CA VAL A 154 6.71 6.93 39.09
C VAL A 154 5.86 5.77 38.60
N VAL A 155 4.54 5.91 38.74
CA VAL A 155 3.57 5.02 38.09
C VAL A 155 2.78 5.86 37.11
N ARG A 156 2.69 5.39 35.88
CA ARG A 156 1.88 6.01 34.84
C ARG A 156 0.79 5.08 34.37
N PHE A 157 -0.34 5.66 34.09
CA PHE A 157 -1.46 4.99 33.46
C PHE A 157 -1.94 5.85 32.29
N SER A 158 -2.15 5.24 31.14
CA SER A 158 -2.77 5.90 29.99
C SER A 158 -3.89 5.06 29.39
N ALA A 159 -4.90 5.74 28.87
CA ALA A 159 -5.97 5.16 28.07
C ALA A 159 -6.32 6.15 26.96
N SER A 160 -6.32 5.69 25.71
CA SER A 160 -6.57 6.59 24.59
C SER A 160 -7.17 5.86 23.39
N LYS A 161 -7.92 6.61 22.58
CA LYS A 161 -8.27 6.22 21.22
C LYS A 161 -7.46 7.07 20.24
N THR A 162 -6.79 6.42 19.30
CA THR A 162 -5.96 7.06 18.28
C THR A 162 -6.33 6.56 16.90
N ILE A 163 -5.98 7.33 15.86
CA ILE A 163 -6.18 6.94 14.47
C ILE A 163 -4.89 7.07 13.67
N ALA A 164 -4.76 6.22 12.65
CA ALA A 164 -3.72 6.35 11.64
C ALA A 164 -4.37 6.40 10.25
N ARG A 165 -4.12 7.49 9.52
CA ARG A 165 -4.73 7.74 8.21
C ARG A 165 -4.17 6.82 7.14
N PRO A 166 -4.99 6.48 6.11
CA PRO A 166 -4.52 5.78 4.93
C PRO A 166 -3.34 6.51 4.29
N SER A 167 -2.48 5.77 3.62
CA SER A 167 -1.45 6.38 2.78
C SER A 167 -2.09 7.04 1.56
N LEU A 168 -1.45 8.08 1.04
CA LEU A 168 -1.95 8.75 -0.17
C LEU A 168 -2.00 7.80 -1.37
N GLU A 169 -1.10 6.84 -1.45
CA GLU A 169 -1.10 5.80 -2.47
C GLU A 169 -2.35 4.91 -2.41
N GLN A 170 -2.81 4.57 -1.21
CA GLN A 170 -4.04 3.79 -1.01
C GLN A 170 -5.31 4.55 -1.41
N MET A 171 -5.25 5.88 -1.43
CA MET A 171 -6.37 6.76 -1.77
C MET A 171 -6.34 7.27 -3.21
N ASP A 172 -5.28 6.98 -3.98
CA ASP A 172 -5.11 7.48 -5.34
C ASP A 172 -6.15 6.89 -6.28
N SER A 173 -6.96 7.74 -6.89
CA SER A 173 -8.01 7.37 -7.85
C SER A 173 -7.50 6.96 -9.23
N THR A 174 -6.18 6.81 -9.41
CA THR A 174 -5.63 6.24 -10.65
C THR A 174 -6.19 4.84 -10.88
N VAL A 175 -6.66 4.61 -12.09
CA VAL A 175 -7.29 3.35 -12.49
C VAL A 175 -6.30 2.51 -13.28
N SER A 176 -6.14 1.25 -12.89
CA SER A 176 -5.45 0.23 -13.67
C SER A 176 -6.47 -0.76 -14.23
N VAL A 177 -6.40 -1.01 -15.52
CA VAL A 177 -7.28 -1.97 -16.19
C VAL A 177 -6.50 -3.25 -16.44
N GLY A 178 -6.95 -4.35 -15.86
CA GLY A 178 -6.32 -5.66 -16.01
C GLY A 178 -6.38 -6.19 -17.45
N VAL A 179 -5.64 -7.27 -17.69
CA VAL A 179 -5.67 -7.94 -18.99
C VAL A 179 -7.04 -8.60 -19.19
N PHE A 180 -7.65 -8.35 -20.32
CA PHE A 180 -8.92 -8.95 -20.67
C PHE A 180 -8.77 -10.45 -20.92
N ASP A 181 -9.51 -11.26 -20.15
CA ASP A 181 -9.73 -12.69 -20.42
C ASP A 181 -11.25 -12.92 -20.52
N PRO A 182 -11.77 -13.37 -21.66
CA PRO A 182 -13.22 -13.53 -21.85
C PRO A 182 -13.87 -14.56 -20.92
N ARG A 183 -13.08 -15.34 -20.20
CA ARG A 183 -13.55 -16.33 -19.22
C ARG A 183 -13.85 -15.75 -17.84
N TYR A 184 -13.36 -14.54 -17.56
CA TYR A 184 -13.46 -13.92 -16.26
C TYR A 184 -13.87 -12.45 -16.39
N PRO A 185 -14.61 -11.90 -15.43
CA PRO A 185 -14.85 -10.47 -15.37
C PRO A 185 -13.54 -9.69 -15.36
N LEU A 186 -13.49 -8.59 -16.12
CA LEU A 186 -12.30 -7.74 -16.16
C LEU A 186 -12.04 -7.14 -14.77
N THR A 187 -10.78 -7.20 -14.32
CA THR A 187 -10.39 -6.61 -13.05
C THR A 187 -9.93 -5.17 -13.25
N ILE A 188 -10.46 -4.29 -12.42
CA ILE A 188 -10.06 -2.89 -12.30
C ILE A 188 -9.40 -2.69 -10.95
N GLY A 189 -8.16 -2.20 -10.95
CA GLY A 189 -7.46 -1.76 -9.75
C GLY A 189 -7.57 -0.24 -9.59
N THR A 190 -7.88 0.23 -8.38
CA THR A 190 -7.89 1.66 -8.03
C THR A 190 -7.67 1.82 -6.53
N GLY A 191 -7.20 3.00 -6.11
CA GLY A 191 -7.25 3.34 -4.69
C GLY A 191 -8.67 3.62 -4.21
N ASN A 192 -8.81 3.86 -2.92
CA ASN A 192 -10.10 4.08 -2.27
C ASN A 192 -10.05 5.33 -1.38
N PRO A 193 -10.46 6.51 -1.86
CA PRO A 193 -10.50 7.73 -1.05
C PRO A 193 -11.45 7.63 0.15
N ASN A 194 -12.42 6.72 0.13
CA ASN A 194 -13.35 6.48 1.23
C ASN A 194 -12.82 5.51 2.30
N LEU A 195 -11.56 5.11 2.20
CA LEU A 195 -10.92 4.24 3.18
C LEU A 195 -10.87 4.95 4.54
N GLN A 196 -11.40 4.30 5.58
CA GLN A 196 -11.38 4.86 6.92
C GLN A 196 -9.99 4.71 7.55
N PRO A 197 -9.51 5.66 8.36
CA PRO A 197 -8.32 5.47 9.17
C PRO A 197 -8.38 4.21 10.04
N TYR A 198 -7.22 3.61 10.34
CA TYR A 198 -7.16 2.62 11.42
C TYR A 198 -7.51 3.28 12.73
N GLU A 199 -8.31 2.63 13.53
CA GLU A 199 -8.56 3.02 14.90
C GLU A 199 -7.75 2.14 15.85
N SER A 200 -7.19 2.70 16.91
CA SER A 200 -6.55 1.93 17.97
C SER A 200 -7.02 2.43 19.33
N THR A 201 -7.59 1.51 20.12
CA THR A 201 -7.85 1.73 21.54
C THR A 201 -6.65 1.20 22.32
N ASN A 202 -6.02 2.09 23.11
CA ASN A 202 -4.76 1.81 23.78
C ASN A 202 -4.90 1.93 25.28
N PHE A 203 -4.28 1.00 26.02
CA PHE A 203 -4.12 1.03 27.47
C PHE A 203 -2.67 0.74 27.81
N ASP A 204 -2.08 1.56 28.69
CA ASP A 204 -0.72 1.39 29.13
C ASP A 204 -0.63 1.58 30.65
N ILE A 205 0.21 0.78 31.29
CA ILE A 205 0.62 0.95 32.66
C ILE A 205 2.13 0.81 32.78
N ALA A 206 2.79 1.83 33.31
CA ALA A 206 4.24 1.84 33.47
C ALA A 206 4.65 2.10 34.91
N TYR A 207 5.74 1.46 35.32
CA TYR A 207 6.44 1.72 36.56
C TYR A 207 7.89 2.10 36.25
N GLU A 208 8.34 3.20 36.84
CA GLU A 208 9.70 3.71 36.70
C GLU A 208 10.34 3.90 38.07
N HIS A 209 11.60 3.51 38.23
CA HIS A 209 12.38 3.73 39.43
C HIS A 209 13.74 4.33 39.09
N TYR A 210 13.96 5.56 39.51
CA TYR A 210 15.21 6.32 39.36
C TYR A 210 16.04 6.14 40.62
N TYR A 211 16.87 5.10 40.67
CA TYR A 211 17.55 4.68 41.88
C TYR A 211 18.94 5.32 42.12
N ALA A 212 19.54 5.97 41.10
CA ALA A 212 20.74 6.75 41.20
C ALA A 212 20.79 7.81 40.09
N GLU A 213 21.74 8.73 40.13
CA GLU A 213 21.96 9.72 39.09
C GLU A 213 22.21 9.05 37.75
N GLY A 214 21.41 9.42 36.72
CA GLY A 214 21.49 8.82 35.38
C GLY A 214 21.13 7.33 35.32
N SER A 215 20.59 6.74 36.38
CA SER A 215 20.29 5.31 36.47
C SER A 215 18.83 5.07 36.80
N TYR A 216 18.17 4.27 35.99
CA TYR A 216 16.76 3.92 36.16
C TYR A 216 16.43 2.51 35.66
N PHE A 217 15.31 2.03 36.12
CA PHE A 217 14.65 0.82 35.64
C PHE A 217 13.19 1.15 35.38
N ALA A 218 12.67 0.68 34.25
CA ALA A 218 11.27 0.87 33.85
C ALA A 218 10.68 -0.43 33.29
N VAL A 219 9.41 -0.64 33.58
CA VAL A 219 8.56 -1.69 32.97
C VAL A 219 7.26 -1.06 32.55
N ASN A 220 6.83 -1.35 31.33
CA ASN A 220 5.55 -0.98 30.78
C ASN A 220 4.80 -2.23 30.31
N TYR A 221 3.51 -2.29 30.58
CA TYR A 221 2.58 -3.24 29.94
C TYR A 221 1.60 -2.46 29.11
N PHE A 222 1.42 -2.89 27.86
CA PHE A 222 0.49 -2.25 26.94
C PHE A 222 -0.50 -3.24 26.35
N VAL A 223 -1.69 -2.74 26.01
CA VAL A 223 -2.72 -3.42 25.22
C VAL A 223 -3.20 -2.47 24.15
N LYS A 224 -3.30 -2.95 22.90
CA LYS A 224 -3.81 -2.20 21.76
C LYS A 224 -4.82 -3.04 21.00
N GLN A 225 -6.02 -2.49 20.83
CA GLN A 225 -7.06 -3.07 20.00
C GLN A 225 -7.13 -2.25 18.71
N ILE A 226 -6.80 -2.86 17.59
CA ILE A 226 -6.73 -2.21 16.28
C ILE A 226 -7.94 -2.64 15.46
N GLU A 227 -8.70 -1.67 14.99
CA GLU A 227 -9.86 -1.85 14.14
C GLU A 227 -9.64 -1.14 12.79
N ASP A 228 -10.45 -1.51 11.79
CA ASP A 228 -10.43 -0.93 10.45
C ASP A 228 -9.08 -1.08 9.72
N TYR A 229 -8.31 -2.13 10.02
CA TYR A 229 -7.04 -2.37 9.34
C TYR A 229 -7.26 -2.64 7.85
N HIS A 230 -6.46 -1.98 7.02
CA HIS A 230 -6.61 -2.05 5.58
C HIS A 230 -6.13 -3.38 5.02
N GLY A 231 -6.89 -3.91 4.08
CA GLY A 231 -6.52 -5.09 3.32
C GLY A 231 -6.86 -4.92 1.85
N ALA A 232 -6.33 -5.80 1.03
CA ALA A 232 -6.76 -5.89 -0.35
C ALA A 232 -8.21 -6.41 -0.40
N GLY A 233 -9.07 -5.70 -1.10
CA GLY A 233 -10.45 -6.08 -1.36
C GLY A 233 -10.66 -6.41 -2.81
N LEU A 234 -11.46 -7.45 -3.07
CA LEU A 234 -11.98 -7.76 -4.39
C LEU A 234 -13.50 -7.80 -4.28
N THR A 235 -14.15 -6.82 -4.90
CA THR A 235 -15.61 -6.73 -4.95
C THR A 235 -16.07 -6.82 -6.41
N SER A 236 -17.34 -7.13 -6.63
CA SER A 236 -17.91 -7.17 -7.98
C SER A 236 -18.98 -6.10 -8.12
N GLY A 237 -18.91 -5.32 -9.19
CA GLY A 237 -19.87 -4.26 -9.40
C GLY A 237 -19.71 -3.52 -10.73
N PRO A 238 -20.65 -2.64 -11.06
CA PRO A 238 -20.52 -1.78 -12.20
C PRO A 238 -19.44 -0.72 -11.97
N PHE A 239 -18.76 -0.33 -13.03
CA PHE A 239 -17.76 0.74 -13.00
C PHE A 239 -17.98 1.70 -14.17
N ASN A 240 -17.92 3.01 -13.90
CA ASN A 240 -18.01 4.10 -14.87
C ASN A 240 -19.18 4.01 -15.86
N GLY A 241 -20.29 3.38 -15.45
CA GLY A 241 -21.50 3.27 -16.29
C GLY A 241 -21.35 2.38 -17.53
N VAL A 242 -20.29 1.59 -17.63
CA VAL A 242 -20.04 0.69 -18.77
C VAL A 242 -21.16 -0.31 -18.93
N ARG A 243 -21.62 -0.48 -20.16
CA ARG A 243 -22.71 -1.40 -20.51
C ARG A 243 -22.19 -2.69 -21.09
N ASP A 244 -22.87 -3.80 -20.81
CA ASP A 244 -22.53 -5.13 -21.32
C ASP A 244 -23.29 -5.45 -22.59
N VAL A 245 -22.65 -5.26 -23.72
CA VAL A 245 -23.22 -5.53 -25.03
C VAL A 245 -23.64 -6.99 -25.22
N THR A 246 -23.06 -7.92 -24.45
CA THR A 246 -23.37 -9.36 -24.59
C THR A 246 -24.52 -9.83 -23.72
N ALA A 247 -24.83 -9.13 -22.65
CA ALA A 247 -25.88 -9.51 -21.69
C ALA A 247 -27.24 -8.83 -21.96
N GLY A 248 -27.27 -7.86 -22.89
CA GLY A 248 -28.49 -7.12 -23.26
C GLY A 248 -29.37 -7.86 -24.27
N PRO A 249 -30.46 -7.21 -24.73
CA PRO A 249 -31.36 -7.77 -25.73
C PRO A 249 -30.68 -8.18 -27.04
N ARG A 250 -29.54 -7.55 -27.34
CA ARG A 250 -28.72 -7.85 -28.52
C ARG A 250 -27.72 -8.98 -28.27
N GLY A 251 -27.47 -9.37 -27.02
CA GLY A 251 -26.50 -10.39 -26.65
C GLY A 251 -26.77 -11.74 -27.30
N ALA A 252 -28.05 -12.14 -27.39
CA ALA A 252 -28.48 -13.38 -28.07
C ALA A 252 -28.19 -13.36 -29.58
N LEU A 253 -28.07 -12.18 -30.18
CA LEU A 253 -27.71 -12.01 -31.60
C LEU A 253 -26.20 -11.98 -31.81
N ILE A 254 -25.44 -11.56 -30.78
CA ILE A 254 -24.01 -11.30 -30.84
C ILE A 254 -23.21 -12.54 -30.40
N VAL A 255 -23.71 -13.29 -29.42
CA VAL A 255 -23.10 -14.51 -28.88
C VAL A 255 -23.94 -15.71 -29.36
N PRO A 256 -23.64 -16.27 -30.52
CA PRO A 256 -24.34 -17.45 -30.96
C PRO A 256 -23.95 -18.67 -30.12
N GLU A 257 -24.68 -18.96 -29.06
CA GLU A 257 -24.74 -20.32 -28.54
C GLU A 257 -25.45 -21.26 -29.48
N ASN A 258 -26.13 -20.68 -30.47
CA ASN A 258 -26.89 -21.40 -31.50
C ASN A 258 -26.72 -20.75 -32.86
N ASP A 259 -26.08 -21.43 -33.79
CA ASP A 259 -26.00 -21.07 -35.21
C ASP A 259 -27.38 -20.78 -35.81
N ASP A 260 -28.45 -21.37 -35.24
CA ASP A 260 -29.82 -21.19 -35.69
C ASP A 260 -30.40 -19.79 -35.45
N ALA A 261 -30.07 -19.12 -34.35
CA ALA A 261 -30.61 -17.78 -34.07
C ALA A 261 -30.02 -16.71 -35.01
N LEU A 262 -28.75 -16.80 -35.29
CA LEU A 262 -28.07 -15.93 -36.24
C LEU A 262 -28.53 -16.20 -37.65
N CYS A 263 -28.76 -17.46 -38.00
CA CYS A 263 -29.31 -17.91 -39.25
C CYS A 263 -30.74 -17.36 -39.48
N GLN A 264 -31.60 -17.41 -38.48
CA GLN A 264 -32.98 -16.86 -38.57
C GLN A 264 -32.97 -15.35 -38.72
N TRP A 265 -32.05 -14.66 -38.02
CA TRP A 265 -31.96 -13.21 -38.13
C TRP A 265 -31.42 -12.78 -39.51
N THR A 266 -30.36 -13.41 -40.03
CA THR A 266 -29.83 -13.12 -41.36
C THR A 266 -30.84 -13.45 -42.45
N ALA A 267 -31.57 -14.54 -42.33
CA ALA A 267 -32.68 -14.88 -43.23
C ALA A 267 -33.80 -13.84 -43.17
N SER A 268 -34.13 -13.32 -41.98
CA SER A 268 -35.14 -12.26 -41.83
C SER A 268 -34.76 -10.94 -42.51
N GLN A 269 -33.44 -10.70 -42.69
CA GLN A 269 -32.88 -9.54 -43.40
C GLN A 269 -32.67 -9.81 -44.91
N GLY A 270 -33.05 -10.99 -45.41
CA GLY A 270 -32.90 -11.36 -46.82
C GLY A 270 -31.55 -11.95 -47.22
N TYR A 271 -30.75 -12.41 -46.25
CA TYR A 271 -29.43 -12.97 -46.49
C TYR A 271 -29.39 -14.46 -46.19
N TRP A 272 -28.66 -15.23 -46.99
CA TRP A 272 -28.51 -16.67 -46.91
C TRP A 272 -27.20 -17.00 -46.15
N ALA A 273 -27.16 -16.89 -44.85
CA ALA A 273 -25.99 -17.23 -44.05
C ALA A 273 -26.13 -18.54 -43.25
N CYS A 274 -27.17 -19.32 -43.53
CA CYS A 274 -27.47 -20.55 -42.82
C CYS A 274 -26.63 -21.74 -43.33
N GLY A 275 -25.96 -22.42 -42.45
CA GLY A 275 -25.26 -23.66 -42.75
C GLY A 275 -23.75 -23.54 -43.05
N TRP A 276 -23.15 -22.38 -42.77
CA TRP A 276 -21.76 -22.14 -43.01
C TRP A 276 -21.02 -22.05 -41.65
N SER A 277 -20.30 -23.10 -41.35
CA SER A 277 -19.58 -23.24 -40.04
C SER A 277 -18.16 -22.72 -40.05
N ASN A 278 -17.74 -21.93 -41.06
CA ASN A 278 -16.37 -21.50 -41.23
C ASN A 278 -16.18 -19.98 -41.19
N ALA A 279 -15.21 -19.55 -40.44
CA ALA A 279 -14.76 -18.19 -40.31
C ALA A 279 -14.48 -17.43 -41.63
N TYR A 280 -14.22 -18.15 -42.72
CA TYR A 280 -14.01 -17.56 -44.05
C TYR A 280 -15.26 -16.93 -44.67
N ASP A 281 -16.40 -17.38 -44.27
CA ASP A 281 -17.65 -16.94 -44.89
C ASP A 281 -18.12 -15.61 -44.29
N TRP A 282 -17.77 -15.33 -43.06
CA TRP A 282 -17.93 -14.02 -42.42
C TRP A 282 -17.03 -12.96 -43.04
N ALA A 283 -15.78 -13.28 -43.37
CA ALA A 283 -14.87 -12.40 -44.09
C ALA A 283 -15.41 -12.05 -45.48
N TRP A 284 -16.07 -12.97 -46.14
CA TRP A 284 -16.72 -12.72 -47.43
C TRP A 284 -17.93 -11.79 -47.34
N LEU A 285 -18.80 -11.97 -46.32
CA LEU A 285 -19.96 -11.11 -46.07
C LEU A 285 -19.53 -9.65 -45.82
N VAL A 286 -18.47 -9.45 -45.07
CA VAL A 286 -17.90 -8.13 -44.78
C VAL A 286 -17.24 -7.52 -46.03
N ASN A 287 -16.49 -8.31 -46.81
CA ASN A 287 -15.85 -7.86 -48.05
C ASN A 287 -16.80 -7.50 -49.18
N THR A 288 -18.06 -7.97 -49.13
CA THR A 288 -19.10 -7.60 -50.09
C THR A 288 -19.84 -6.30 -49.78
N GLY A 289 -19.33 -5.51 -48.81
CA GLY A 289 -19.91 -4.24 -48.42
C GLY A 289 -21.10 -4.38 -47.45
N PHE A 290 -21.24 -5.55 -46.87
CA PHE A 290 -22.26 -5.83 -45.88
C PHE A 290 -21.85 -5.25 -44.51
N THR A 291 -22.36 -4.11 -44.18
CA THR A 291 -22.22 -3.51 -42.85
C THR A 291 -23.29 -4.11 -41.95
N PHE A 292 -22.92 -5.09 -41.14
CA PHE A 292 -23.80 -5.64 -40.13
C PHE A 292 -24.35 -4.53 -39.22
N GLY A 293 -25.65 -4.29 -39.30
CA GLY A 293 -26.38 -3.53 -38.32
C GLY A 293 -26.04 -2.04 -38.13
N CYS A 294 -25.08 -1.51 -38.86
CA CYS A 294 -24.69 -0.09 -38.74
C CYS A 294 -25.55 0.87 -39.60
N ASN A 295 -26.72 0.46 -40.10
CA ASN A 295 -27.61 1.33 -40.89
C ASN A 295 -28.05 2.58 -40.09
N GLY A 296 -27.11 3.52 -39.90
CA GLY A 296 -27.36 4.78 -39.21
C GLY A 296 -27.37 4.69 -37.68
N SER A 297 -27.02 3.54 -37.10
CA SER A 297 -26.89 3.39 -35.64
C SER A 297 -25.55 3.94 -35.15
N THR A 298 -25.60 4.84 -34.17
CA THR A 298 -24.43 5.38 -33.48
C THR A 298 -23.71 4.33 -32.62
N ASP A 299 -24.30 3.16 -32.44
CA ASP A 299 -23.82 2.08 -31.53
C ASP A 299 -22.96 1.05 -32.27
N CYS A 300 -22.66 1.28 -33.54
CA CYS A 300 -21.85 0.42 -34.36
C CYS A 300 -20.75 1.25 -35.05
N ILE A 301 -19.51 0.84 -34.88
CA ILE A 301 -18.36 1.49 -35.50
C ILE A 301 -17.74 0.51 -36.51
N PRO A 302 -17.54 0.92 -37.77
CA PRO A 302 -16.76 0.12 -38.70
C PRO A 302 -15.32 0.03 -38.24
N ASP A 303 -14.76 -1.17 -38.05
CA ASP A 303 -13.34 -1.35 -37.81
C ASP A 303 -12.57 -1.00 -39.07
N ALA A 304 -11.87 0.14 -39.05
CA ALA A 304 -11.15 0.69 -40.19
C ALA A 304 -9.98 -0.19 -40.70
N GLY A 305 -9.57 -1.23 -39.91
CA GLY A 305 -8.45 -2.06 -40.27
C GLY A 305 -8.78 -3.37 -41.00
N ASN A 306 -9.94 -3.97 -40.70
CA ASN A 306 -10.27 -5.34 -41.16
C ASN A 306 -11.67 -5.47 -41.74
N GLY A 307 -12.45 -4.40 -41.90
CA GLY A 307 -13.81 -4.42 -42.45
C GLY A 307 -14.85 -5.06 -41.53
N ASN A 308 -14.53 -5.29 -40.25
CA ASN A 308 -15.43 -5.89 -39.28
C ASN A 308 -16.31 -4.82 -38.61
N ALA A 309 -17.51 -5.19 -38.23
CA ALA A 309 -18.38 -4.35 -37.43
C ALA A 309 -18.08 -4.55 -35.94
N VAL A 310 -18.00 -3.46 -35.21
CA VAL A 310 -17.85 -3.47 -33.74
C VAL A 310 -19.15 -2.96 -33.13
N PHE A 311 -19.76 -3.78 -32.29
CA PHE A 311 -20.98 -3.38 -31.55
C PHE A 311 -20.57 -2.82 -30.18
N LEU A 312 -21.03 -1.64 -29.87
CA LEU A 312 -20.83 -1.01 -28.57
C LEU A 312 -22.02 -1.25 -27.65
N GLY A 313 -21.77 -1.32 -26.36
CA GLY A 313 -22.81 -1.31 -25.34
C GLY A 313 -23.66 -0.02 -25.41
N ASN A 314 -24.97 -0.10 -25.23
CA ASN A 314 -25.87 1.04 -25.21
C ASN A 314 -26.80 1.04 -23.99
N SER A 315 -27.75 2.01 -23.92
CA SER A 315 -28.65 2.18 -22.77
C SER A 315 -29.56 0.99 -22.50
N ASP A 316 -29.81 0.16 -23.50
CA ASP A 316 -30.71 -1.01 -23.38
C ASP A 316 -30.00 -2.22 -22.80
N ASP A 317 -28.65 -2.20 -22.81
CA ASP A 317 -27.84 -3.25 -22.26
C ASP A 317 -27.67 -3.05 -20.73
N PRO A 318 -27.55 -4.12 -19.92
CA PRO A 318 -27.28 -4.02 -18.51
C PRO A 318 -25.87 -3.47 -18.26
N PHE A 319 -25.57 -3.10 -17.03
CA PHE A 319 -24.21 -2.71 -16.65
C PHE A 319 -23.29 -3.92 -16.72
N TYR A 320 -22.07 -3.70 -17.22
CA TYR A 320 -20.99 -4.66 -17.13
C TYR A 320 -20.50 -4.77 -15.70
N ILE A 321 -20.32 -5.99 -15.22
CA ILE A 321 -19.85 -6.26 -13.86
C ILE A 321 -18.35 -6.52 -13.90
N PHE A 322 -17.61 -5.64 -13.28
CA PHE A 322 -16.15 -5.74 -13.10
C PHE A 322 -15.81 -6.38 -11.76
N ASN A 323 -14.63 -6.98 -11.68
CA ASN A 323 -13.96 -7.21 -10.42
C ASN A 323 -13.21 -5.92 -10.03
N LEU A 324 -13.54 -5.35 -8.88
CA LEU A 324 -12.92 -4.13 -8.37
C LEU A 324 -11.91 -4.51 -7.28
N ALA A 325 -10.63 -4.36 -7.61
CA ALA A 325 -9.53 -4.56 -6.68
C ALA A 325 -9.13 -3.21 -6.09
N GLN A 326 -9.40 -3.02 -4.80
CA GLN A 326 -9.11 -1.78 -4.08
C GLN A 326 -8.82 -2.06 -2.61
N PRO A 327 -8.08 -1.19 -1.92
CA PRO A 327 -7.94 -1.31 -0.47
C PRO A 327 -9.28 -1.06 0.21
N ILE A 328 -9.57 -1.85 1.23
CA ILE A 328 -10.79 -1.75 2.06
C ILE A 328 -10.44 -1.91 3.53
N ASN A 329 -11.27 -1.35 4.41
CA ASN A 329 -11.25 -1.64 5.84
C ASN A 329 -11.82 -3.05 6.06
N ARG A 330 -11.00 -3.96 6.55
CA ARG A 330 -11.38 -5.38 6.53
C ARG A 330 -11.04 -6.14 7.79
N TYR A 331 -9.97 -5.75 8.46
CA TYR A 331 -9.40 -6.55 9.52
C TYR A 331 -9.37 -5.81 10.85
N SER A 332 -9.32 -6.59 11.90
CA SER A 332 -9.03 -6.13 13.27
C SER A 332 -8.03 -7.07 13.91
N GLY A 333 -7.32 -6.60 14.90
CA GLY A 333 -6.38 -7.44 15.65
C GLY A 333 -6.00 -6.79 16.96
N ASP A 334 -5.67 -7.63 17.92
CA ASP A 334 -5.25 -7.24 19.26
C ASP A 334 -3.74 -7.42 19.42
N LEU A 335 -3.11 -6.49 20.09
CA LEU A 335 -1.71 -6.55 20.53
C LEU A 335 -1.63 -6.31 22.02
N ASP A 336 -0.81 -7.09 22.70
CA ASP A 336 -0.39 -6.81 24.06
C ASP A 336 1.11 -7.13 24.23
N GLY A 337 1.71 -6.56 25.27
CA GLY A 337 3.13 -6.82 25.47
C GLY A 337 3.73 -6.10 26.66
N PHE A 338 5.00 -6.41 26.86
CA PHE A 338 5.81 -5.81 27.89
C PHE A 338 7.02 -5.11 27.29
N GLU A 339 7.33 -3.93 27.81
CA GLU A 339 8.58 -3.22 27.55
C GLU A 339 9.36 -3.10 28.83
N VAL A 340 10.61 -3.46 28.80
CA VAL A 340 11.54 -3.34 29.94
C VAL A 340 12.70 -2.47 29.52
N ALA A 341 13.08 -1.51 30.33
CA ALA A 341 14.25 -0.67 30.11
C ALA A 341 15.07 -0.53 31.38
N ILE A 342 16.38 -0.57 31.24
CA ILE A 342 17.34 -0.29 32.29
C ILE A 342 18.47 0.58 31.75
N GLN A 343 18.81 1.59 32.51
CA GLN A 343 20.04 2.35 32.33
C GLN A 343 20.79 2.40 33.66
N HIS A 344 22.08 2.14 33.61
CA HIS A 344 22.94 2.25 34.76
C HIS A 344 24.27 2.92 34.40
N LEU A 345 24.59 4.00 35.12
CA LEU A 345 25.86 4.69 35.01
C LEU A 345 26.70 4.32 36.22
N PHE A 346 27.88 3.76 35.98
CA PHE A 346 28.86 3.43 37.01
C PHE A 346 29.74 4.64 37.31
N GLU A 347 30.25 4.76 38.54
CA GLU A 347 31.15 5.84 38.95
C GLU A 347 32.46 5.92 38.14
N ASN A 348 32.83 4.86 37.45
CA ASN A 348 34.05 4.75 36.63
C ASN A 348 33.83 5.10 35.15
N ASN A 349 32.81 5.89 34.82
CA ASN A 349 32.46 6.35 33.50
C ASN A 349 31.97 5.25 32.54
N PHE A 350 31.79 4.02 32.99
CA PHE A 350 31.08 3.01 32.22
C PHE A 350 29.56 3.19 32.36
N GLY A 351 28.86 2.78 31.34
CA GLY A 351 27.39 2.74 31.37
C GLY A 351 26.85 1.56 30.59
N VAL A 352 25.66 1.15 31.00
CA VAL A 352 24.88 0.12 30.35
C VAL A 352 23.48 0.66 30.10
N VAL A 353 22.98 0.51 28.87
CA VAL A 353 21.57 0.74 28.50
C VAL A 353 21.08 -0.55 27.87
N ALA A 354 19.99 -1.08 28.39
CA ALA A 354 19.32 -2.23 27.79
C ALA A 354 17.82 -1.98 27.73
N ASN A 355 17.18 -2.40 26.66
CA ASN A 355 15.73 -2.47 26.57
C ASN A 355 15.31 -3.72 25.80
N ALA A 356 14.12 -4.22 26.14
CA ALA A 356 13.51 -5.33 25.44
C ALA A 356 11.99 -5.10 25.35
N THR A 357 11.42 -5.48 24.24
CA THR A 357 9.99 -5.48 23.99
C THR A 357 9.58 -6.91 23.66
N PHE A 358 8.54 -7.40 24.32
CA PHE A 358 7.90 -8.68 24.08
C PHE A 358 6.48 -8.40 23.61
N VAL A 359 6.12 -8.95 22.46
CA VAL A 359 4.84 -8.68 21.82
C VAL A 359 4.05 -9.98 21.62
N GLY A 360 2.80 -9.97 22.06
CA GLY A 360 1.82 -11.02 21.83
C GLY A 360 0.57 -10.50 21.13
N GLY A 361 -0.37 -11.39 20.87
CA GLY A 361 -1.64 -11.08 20.20
C GLY A 361 -1.69 -11.63 18.77
N ASP A 362 -2.42 -10.93 17.89
CA ASP A 362 -2.66 -11.36 16.51
C ASP A 362 -1.49 -11.01 15.58
N THR A 363 -0.29 -11.48 15.92
CA THR A 363 0.96 -11.13 15.23
C THR A 363 1.52 -12.22 14.33
N ASP A 364 0.89 -13.40 14.29
CA ASP A 364 1.37 -14.54 13.52
C ASP A 364 0.23 -15.22 12.74
N ALA A 365 0.56 -15.79 11.58
CA ALA A 365 -0.36 -16.54 10.74
C ALA A 365 -0.15 -18.05 10.93
N ASP A 366 -1.22 -18.83 10.79
CA ASP A 366 -1.12 -20.30 10.80
C ASP A 366 -0.41 -20.79 9.53
N ARG A 367 0.80 -21.29 9.69
CA ARG A 367 1.63 -21.81 8.58
C ARG A 367 1.02 -23.02 7.90
N ALA A 368 0.15 -23.79 8.57
CA ALA A 368 -0.50 -24.96 8.01
C ALA A 368 -1.77 -24.61 7.22
N ALA A 369 -2.40 -23.47 7.50
CA ALA A 369 -3.63 -23.08 6.83
C ALA A 369 -3.39 -22.70 5.36
N LEU A 370 -4.33 -23.11 4.51
CA LEU A 370 -4.37 -22.75 3.10
C LEU A 370 -5.50 -21.74 2.87
N GLY A 371 -5.16 -20.59 2.31
CA GLY A 371 -6.13 -19.54 2.03
C GLY A 371 -5.76 -18.24 2.69
N GLU A 372 -6.69 -17.30 2.65
CA GLU A 372 -6.48 -15.96 3.18
C GLU A 372 -6.52 -15.98 4.70
N GLN A 373 -5.52 -15.34 5.31
CA GLN A 373 -5.39 -15.16 6.74
C GLN A 373 -5.03 -13.70 7.00
N PHE A 374 -5.24 -13.25 8.20
CA PHE A 374 -4.78 -11.95 8.66
C PHE A 374 -4.03 -12.09 9.97
N ALA A 375 -2.93 -11.40 10.07
CA ALA A 375 -2.21 -11.08 11.29
C ALA A 375 -1.59 -9.68 11.13
N LEU A 376 -1.32 -9.03 12.22
CA LEU A 376 -0.72 -7.69 12.24
C LEU A 376 0.77 -7.79 11.86
N PRO A 377 1.18 -7.26 10.70
CA PRO A 377 2.55 -7.43 10.24
C PRO A 377 3.53 -6.49 10.93
N GLY A 378 4.80 -6.92 11.04
CA GLY A 378 5.90 -6.11 11.51
C GLY A 378 6.09 -6.07 13.03
N PHE A 379 5.24 -6.76 13.79
CA PHE A 379 5.35 -6.87 15.24
C PHE A 379 6.08 -8.16 15.62
N GLY A 380 6.94 -8.05 16.62
CA GLY A 380 7.71 -9.17 17.16
C GLY A 380 8.65 -8.70 18.26
N ASP A 381 9.26 -9.65 18.92
CA ASP A 381 10.20 -9.38 20.01
C ASP A 381 11.42 -8.60 19.52
N ALA A 382 11.92 -7.70 20.37
CA ALA A 382 13.11 -6.94 20.09
C ALA A 382 13.92 -6.70 21.37
N ALA A 383 15.24 -6.66 21.27
CA ALA A 383 16.10 -6.30 22.39
C ALA A 383 17.30 -5.49 21.92
N ASN A 384 17.68 -4.51 22.71
CA ASN A 384 18.86 -3.71 22.48
C ASN A 384 19.72 -3.67 23.75
N LEU A 385 21.02 -3.82 23.58
CA LEU A 385 22.01 -3.67 24.65
C LEU A 385 23.10 -2.73 24.16
N SER A 386 23.39 -1.69 24.94
CA SER A 386 24.53 -0.79 24.73
C SER A 386 25.38 -0.78 25.95
N VAL A 387 26.66 -1.06 25.77
CA VAL A 387 27.70 -0.89 26.78
C VAL A 387 28.62 0.22 26.31
N PHE A 388 28.91 1.18 27.16
CA PHE A 388 29.74 2.32 26.78
C PHE A 388 30.64 2.79 27.89
N TYR A 389 31.69 3.45 27.48
CA TYR A 389 32.57 4.26 28.33
C TYR A 389 32.61 5.68 27.79
N GLU A 390 32.44 6.66 28.65
CA GLU A 390 32.45 8.06 28.25
C GLU A 390 33.10 8.96 29.30
N ASP A 391 34.16 9.65 28.90
CA ASP A 391 34.78 10.72 29.66
C ASP A 391 35.01 11.97 28.78
N GLU A 392 35.71 12.98 29.27
CA GLU A 392 35.97 14.23 28.53
C GLU A 392 36.72 14.01 27.20
N LYS A 393 37.51 12.97 27.07
CA LYS A 393 38.37 12.69 25.91
C LYS A 393 37.93 11.52 25.08
N VAL A 394 37.38 10.51 25.70
CA VAL A 394 37.07 9.22 25.06
C VAL A 394 35.59 8.90 25.17
N SER A 395 34.96 8.54 24.07
CA SER A 395 33.64 7.90 24.06
C SER A 395 33.72 6.62 23.22
N VAL A 396 33.42 5.49 23.83
CA VAL A 396 33.42 4.18 23.17
C VAL A 396 32.09 3.49 23.46
N ARG A 397 31.46 2.93 22.45
CA ARG A 397 30.16 2.27 22.58
C ARG A 397 30.11 1.00 21.73
N LEU A 398 29.66 -0.07 22.35
CA LEU A 398 29.26 -1.32 21.67
C LEU A 398 27.76 -1.49 21.80
N LEU A 399 27.11 -1.74 20.67
CA LEU A 399 25.66 -1.94 20.60
C LEU A 399 25.39 -3.35 20.06
N TYR A 400 24.43 -4.01 20.68
CA TYR A 400 23.85 -5.26 20.22
C TYR A 400 22.35 -5.03 20.00
N ASN A 401 21.86 -5.30 18.80
CA ASN A 401 20.47 -5.17 18.42
C ASN A 401 19.95 -6.53 17.99
N LEU A 402 18.93 -7.03 18.66
CA LEU A 402 18.21 -8.26 18.31
C LEU A 402 16.81 -7.88 17.86
N LYS A 403 16.40 -8.39 16.71
CA LYS A 403 15.03 -8.37 16.24
C LYS A 403 14.60 -9.82 15.99
N GLY A 404 13.62 -10.28 16.72
CA GLY A 404 13.05 -11.61 16.59
C GLY A 404 12.34 -11.80 15.24
N GLU A 405 11.96 -13.01 14.95
CA GLU A 405 11.15 -13.34 13.77
C GLU A 405 9.87 -12.51 13.77
N THR A 406 9.51 -11.98 12.60
CA THR A 406 8.29 -11.17 12.44
C THR A 406 7.51 -11.58 11.20
N TYR A 407 6.19 -11.70 11.35
CA TYR A 407 5.29 -11.82 10.21
C TYR A 407 5.35 -10.56 9.34
N ALA A 408 5.52 -10.73 8.03
CA ALA A 408 5.69 -9.63 7.07
C ALA A 408 4.48 -9.42 6.13
N GLY A 409 3.49 -10.31 6.22
CA GLY A 409 2.31 -10.27 5.35
C GLY A 409 2.09 -11.57 4.58
N MET A 410 1.27 -11.51 3.55
CA MET A 410 0.93 -12.66 2.70
C MET A 410 1.38 -12.42 1.26
N ASP A 411 1.94 -13.44 0.62
CA ASP A 411 2.13 -13.51 -0.82
C ASP A 411 1.44 -14.75 -1.38
N GLN A 412 0.47 -14.58 -2.28
CA GLN A 412 -0.29 -15.67 -2.91
C GLN A 412 -0.80 -16.71 -1.90
N TYR A 413 -1.39 -16.25 -0.78
CA TYR A 413 -1.86 -17.08 0.35
C TYR A 413 -0.76 -17.81 1.15
N ASN A 414 0.50 -17.45 0.97
CA ASN A 414 1.59 -17.91 1.81
C ASN A 414 2.04 -16.82 2.77
N PRO A 415 2.10 -17.09 4.07
CA PRO A 415 2.63 -16.13 5.03
C PRO A 415 4.13 -15.93 4.82
N LEU A 416 4.56 -14.67 4.86
CA LEU A 416 5.96 -14.26 4.78
C LEU A 416 6.48 -13.90 6.17
N TYR A 417 7.72 -14.28 6.44
CA TYR A 417 8.40 -14.00 7.70
C TYR A 417 9.77 -13.40 7.46
N VAL A 418 10.10 -12.38 8.26
CA VAL A 418 11.47 -11.89 8.38
C VAL A 418 12.17 -12.74 9.43
N VAL A 419 13.29 -13.34 9.08
CA VAL A 419 14.11 -14.17 9.98
C VAL A 419 14.65 -13.34 11.15
N GLU A 420 14.77 -13.96 12.34
CA GLU A 420 15.45 -13.36 13.48
C GLU A 420 16.83 -12.85 13.10
N ARG A 421 17.16 -11.65 13.54
CA ARG A 421 18.42 -11.00 13.20
C ARG A 421 19.08 -10.33 14.39
N ALA A 422 20.36 -10.61 14.57
CA ALA A 422 21.20 -9.95 15.57
C ALA A 422 22.35 -9.18 14.90
N GLN A 423 22.50 -7.91 15.24
CA GLN A 423 23.52 -7.03 14.70
C GLN A 423 24.35 -6.42 15.81
N VAL A 424 25.67 -6.37 15.62
CA VAL A 424 26.61 -5.67 16.51
C VAL A 424 27.18 -4.45 15.79
N ASP A 425 27.11 -3.31 16.46
CA ASP A 425 27.72 -2.07 16.00
C ASP A 425 28.72 -1.56 17.05
N PHE A 426 29.78 -0.91 16.58
CA PHE A 426 30.81 -0.31 17.43
C PHE A 426 31.12 1.11 16.98
N ASN A 427 31.26 2.03 17.94
CA ASN A 427 31.78 3.36 17.67
C ASN A 427 32.72 3.83 18.76
N ALA A 428 33.73 4.59 18.34
CA ALA A 428 34.71 5.18 19.21
C ALA A 428 35.07 6.60 18.74
N TYR A 429 35.11 7.51 19.69
CA TYR A 429 35.45 8.92 19.47
C TYR A 429 36.56 9.29 20.42
N TYR A 430 37.53 10.07 19.93
CA TYR A 430 38.63 10.60 20.73
C TYR A 430 38.81 12.10 20.44
N ASN A 431 38.64 12.93 21.47
CA ASN A 431 38.87 14.36 21.43
C ASN A 431 40.37 14.65 21.62
N LEU A 432 41.06 15.03 20.53
CA LEU A 432 42.45 15.43 20.55
C LEU A 432 42.62 16.74 21.30
N ASP A 433 41.73 17.68 21.07
CA ASP A 433 41.60 18.97 21.72
C ASP A 433 40.13 19.45 21.66
N GLU A 434 39.83 20.68 22.11
CA GLU A 434 38.48 21.23 22.16
C GLU A 434 37.81 21.36 20.77
N ASN A 435 38.61 21.37 19.71
CA ASN A 435 38.15 21.58 18.34
C ASN A 435 38.31 20.36 17.44
N THR A 436 39.12 19.38 17.83
CA THR A 436 39.52 18.26 16.98
C THR A 436 39.12 16.91 17.58
N GLN A 437 38.33 16.15 16.85
CA GLN A 437 37.87 14.81 17.22
C GLN A 437 38.24 13.80 16.13
N VAL A 438 38.78 12.66 16.52
CA VAL A 438 38.96 11.49 15.64
C VAL A 438 37.85 10.47 15.95
N PHE A 439 37.36 9.78 14.94
CA PHE A 439 36.33 8.77 15.12
C PHE A 439 36.59 7.50 14.31
N PHE A 440 36.08 6.40 14.83
CA PHE A 440 35.98 5.11 14.16
C PHE A 440 34.58 4.53 14.41
N GLU A 441 33.92 4.09 13.34
CA GLU A 441 32.62 3.45 13.38
C GLU A 441 32.65 2.15 12.59
N ALA A 442 32.09 1.10 13.16
CA ALA A 442 31.90 -0.18 12.51
C ALA A 442 30.42 -0.59 12.68
N ILE A 443 29.71 -0.75 11.60
CA ILE A 443 28.28 -1.09 11.56
C ILE A 443 28.17 -2.49 11.01
N ASN A 444 27.29 -3.29 11.62
CA ASN A 444 27.05 -4.68 11.22
C ASN A 444 28.32 -5.55 11.25
N ILE A 445 29.07 -5.50 12.37
CA ILE A 445 30.33 -6.28 12.52
C ILE A 445 30.09 -7.79 12.44
N THR A 446 28.90 -8.23 12.82
CA THR A 446 28.46 -9.63 12.79
C THR A 446 28.09 -10.11 11.39
N ASP A 447 28.14 -9.22 10.38
CA ASP A 447 27.72 -9.53 9.01
C ASP A 447 26.31 -10.14 8.96
N SER A 448 25.41 -9.48 9.68
CA SER A 448 24.02 -9.93 9.80
C SER A 448 23.25 -9.57 8.54
N GLU A 449 22.57 -10.53 7.97
CA GLU A 449 21.84 -10.46 6.73
C GLU A 449 20.35 -10.20 6.98
N VAL A 450 19.61 -9.80 5.94
CA VAL A 450 18.16 -9.71 5.97
C VAL A 450 17.60 -10.81 5.10
N GLU A 451 16.90 -11.74 5.71
CA GLU A 451 16.27 -12.85 5.03
C GLU A 451 14.76 -12.85 5.31
N LEU A 452 14.00 -13.09 4.25
CA LEU A 452 12.59 -13.40 4.31
C LEU A 452 12.37 -14.80 3.74
N TYR A 453 11.51 -15.56 4.37
CA TYR A 453 11.05 -16.84 3.84
C TYR A 453 9.53 -16.88 3.74
N SER A 454 9.04 -17.78 2.90
CA SER A 454 7.62 -17.99 2.68
C SER A 454 7.18 -19.28 3.34
N ARG A 455 6.26 -19.24 4.28
CA ARG A 455 5.62 -20.36 4.99
C ARG A 455 6.59 -21.24 5.79
N TYR A 456 7.67 -21.71 5.18
CA TYR A 456 8.68 -22.58 5.79
C TYR A 456 10.07 -21.99 5.56
N GLU A 457 10.97 -22.13 6.54
CA GLU A 457 12.31 -21.54 6.51
C GLU A 457 13.13 -21.92 5.27
N GLU A 458 12.91 -23.11 4.72
CA GLU A 458 13.60 -23.54 3.51
C GLU A 458 13.11 -22.87 2.21
N MET A 459 12.02 -22.09 2.29
CA MET A 459 11.44 -21.37 1.15
C MET A 459 11.89 -19.91 1.18
N THR A 460 13.17 -19.65 0.97
CA THR A 460 13.72 -18.28 0.91
C THR A 460 12.98 -17.45 -0.15
N PHE A 461 12.41 -16.33 0.28
CA PHE A 461 11.68 -15.39 -0.57
C PHE A 461 12.54 -14.19 -0.97
N LEU A 462 13.31 -13.66 -0.02
CA LEU A 462 14.23 -12.54 -0.23
C LEU A 462 15.46 -12.74 0.64
N TYR A 463 16.61 -12.44 0.06
CA TYR A 463 17.89 -12.44 0.77
C TYR A 463 18.66 -11.18 0.40
N GLN A 464 19.12 -10.44 1.43
CA GLN A 464 19.90 -9.23 1.25
C GLN A 464 21.10 -9.26 2.19
N ASP A 465 22.28 -9.28 1.59
CA ASP A 465 23.56 -9.12 2.26
C ASP A 465 24.08 -7.69 2.02
N HIS A 466 24.25 -6.93 3.11
CA HIS A 466 24.75 -5.56 3.04
C HIS A 466 26.21 -5.47 3.47
N GLY A 467 26.75 -6.51 4.08
CA GLY A 467 28.08 -6.56 4.63
C GLY A 467 28.35 -5.59 5.79
N PRO A 468 29.50 -5.71 6.45
CA PRO A 468 29.91 -4.75 7.47
C PRO A 468 30.42 -3.45 6.84
N ILE A 469 30.12 -2.32 7.48
CA ILE A 469 30.54 -0.98 7.06
C ILE A 469 31.51 -0.41 8.07
N TYR A 470 32.71 -0.03 7.64
CA TYR A 470 33.75 0.61 8.47
C TYR A 470 33.94 2.05 8.02
N LYS A 471 33.95 2.99 8.97
CA LYS A 471 34.23 4.40 8.73
C LYS A 471 35.28 4.90 9.72
N ALA A 472 36.23 5.70 9.26
CA ALA A 472 37.18 6.41 10.10
C ALA A 472 37.38 7.82 9.58
N GLY A 473 37.57 8.78 10.47
CA GLY A 473 37.75 10.17 10.05
C GLY A 473 38.09 11.09 11.22
N PHE A 474 38.15 12.36 10.90
CA PHE A 474 38.29 13.42 11.88
C PHE A 474 37.29 14.55 11.63
N ARG A 475 36.91 15.22 12.69
CA ARG A 475 36.02 16.39 12.69
C ARG A 475 36.77 17.57 13.31
N VAL A 476 36.77 18.70 12.65
CA VAL A 476 37.39 19.94 13.14
C VAL A 476 36.30 21.03 13.20
N LYS A 477 36.24 21.73 14.34
CA LYS A 477 35.43 22.93 14.50
C LYS A 477 36.36 24.15 14.29
N PHE A 478 35.92 25.10 13.46
CA PHE A 478 36.63 26.33 13.18
C PHE A 478 35.98 27.51 13.89
#